data_f9dd657a6938022a9272afc2a6a7bcd0
#
_entry.id   f9dd657a6938022a9272afc2a6a7bcd0
#
_cell.length_a   1.000
_cell.length_b   1.000
_cell.length_c   1.000
_cell.angle_alpha   90.00
_cell.angle_beta   90.00
_cell.angle_gamma   90.00
#
_symmetry.space_group_name_H-M   'P 1'
#
loop_
_entity.id
_entity.type
_entity.pdbx_description
1 polymer ?
#
loop_
_entity_poly.entity_id
_entity_poly.type
_entity_poly.pdbx_seq_one_letter_code
_entity_poly.pdbx_strand_id
1 'polypeptide(L)'
;YKKDKRKQERIPKRIRKIGGKSIEERPEEINNRQELGHFEADTVLGKRGTKEAILVLTDRKTRLEMVRKIPDKTAESVIKELSKIITEYPGMIKSITSDNGSEFMRADKIEEENIAYYYAHSYSSWERGSNENNNRFIRRFIRKGTDIGKCSKRCIKKIEKYINAYPRKQFGGKSADEVYKELFT
;
A
#
# COMPACT_ATOMS: atom_id res chain seq x y z
N TYR A 1 -50.98 -11.42 9.34
CA TYR A 1 -50.03 -10.57 10.10
C TYR A 1 -48.60 -11.08 9.84
N LYS A 2 -47.85 -10.43 8.96
CA LYS A 2 -46.42 -10.69 8.73
C LYS A 2 -45.63 -9.89 9.77
N LYS A 3 -44.94 -10.58 10.66
CA LYS A 3 -43.96 -9.95 11.57
C LYS A 3 -42.77 -9.42 10.75
N ASP A 4 -42.63 -8.11 10.70
CA ASP A 4 -41.41 -7.45 10.22
C ASP A 4 -40.21 -7.90 11.10
N LYS A 5 -39.34 -8.71 10.52
CA LYS A 5 -38.03 -8.97 11.09
C LYS A 5 -37.17 -7.72 10.90
N ARG A 6 -37.18 -6.83 11.91
CA ARG A 6 -36.19 -5.74 11.99
C ARG A 6 -34.80 -6.37 11.85
N LYS A 7 -34.11 -6.07 10.74
CA LYS A 7 -32.68 -6.34 10.61
C LYS A 7 -31.98 -5.58 11.72
N GLN A 8 -31.48 -6.29 12.73
CA GLN A 8 -30.52 -5.72 13.65
C GLN A 8 -29.31 -5.30 12.82
N GLU A 9 -29.12 -4.01 12.67
CA GLU A 9 -27.87 -3.46 12.14
C GLU A 9 -26.75 -3.95 13.05
N ARG A 10 -25.91 -4.85 12.51
CA ARG A 10 -24.70 -5.26 13.19
C ARG A 10 -23.81 -4.03 13.27
N ILE A 11 -23.72 -3.40 14.42
CA ILE A 11 -22.73 -2.37 14.71
C ILE A 11 -21.37 -3.00 14.40
N PRO A 12 -20.61 -2.51 13.40
CA PRO A 12 -19.31 -3.09 13.09
C PRO A 12 -18.44 -2.98 14.35
N LYS A 13 -17.86 -4.10 14.81
CA LYS A 13 -16.87 -4.09 15.88
C LYS A 13 -15.80 -3.07 15.46
N ARG A 14 -15.71 -1.96 16.18
CA ARG A 14 -14.74 -0.91 15.93
C ARG A 14 -13.37 -1.52 16.11
N ILE A 15 -12.72 -1.89 15.00
CA ILE A 15 -11.35 -2.41 15.03
C ILE A 15 -10.49 -1.28 15.57
N ARG A 16 -9.86 -1.51 16.72
CA ARG A 16 -9.04 -0.51 17.41
C ARG A 16 -7.68 -0.49 16.71
N LYS A 17 -7.24 0.70 16.30
CA LYS A 17 -5.87 0.94 15.89
C LYS A 17 -4.91 0.63 17.04
N ILE A 18 -3.80 -0.03 16.73
CA ILE A 18 -2.70 -0.28 17.65
C ILE A 18 -1.43 0.23 16.98
N GLY A 19 -0.77 1.20 17.61
CA GLY A 19 0.39 1.91 17.05
C GLY A 19 0.04 2.90 15.94
N GLY A 20 1.07 3.51 15.36
CA GLY A 20 0.98 4.50 14.31
C GLY A 20 0.53 5.88 14.77
N LYS A 21 0.98 6.90 14.05
CA LYS A 21 0.73 8.32 14.32
C LYS A 21 -0.28 8.89 13.32
N SER A 22 -0.85 10.06 13.63
CA SER A 22 -1.62 10.83 12.66
C SER A 22 -0.70 11.35 11.54
N ILE A 23 -1.25 11.53 10.33
CA ILE A 23 -0.50 12.13 9.23
C ILE A 23 -0.02 13.55 9.54
N GLU A 24 -0.69 14.24 10.46
CA GLU A 24 -0.29 15.57 10.94
C GLU A 24 1.05 15.56 11.68
N GLU A 25 1.41 14.43 12.29
CA GLU A 25 2.69 14.24 12.98
C GLU A 25 3.83 13.84 12.02
N ARG A 26 3.51 13.69 10.73
CA ARG A 26 4.50 13.32 9.72
C ARG A 26 5.40 14.51 9.39
N PRO A 27 6.73 14.38 9.51
CA PRO A 27 7.69 15.43 9.19
C PRO A 27 7.48 16.06 7.81
N GLU A 28 7.79 17.35 7.70
CA GLU A 28 7.57 18.11 6.48
C GLU A 28 8.45 17.64 5.31
N GLU A 29 9.66 17.15 5.61
CA GLU A 29 10.58 16.56 4.63
C GLU A 29 9.95 15.36 3.91
N ILE A 30 9.18 14.56 4.65
CA ILE A 30 8.42 13.44 4.08
C ILE A 30 7.27 13.98 3.21
N ASN A 31 6.58 15.04 3.68
CA ASN A 31 5.48 15.66 2.93
C ASN A 31 5.98 16.23 1.59
N ASN A 32 7.13 16.88 1.60
CA ASN A 32 7.78 17.49 0.45
C ASN A 32 8.53 16.50 -0.45
N ARG A 33 8.54 15.20 -0.09
CA ARG A 33 9.17 14.11 -0.88
C ARG A 33 10.66 14.34 -1.12
N GLN A 34 11.35 14.87 -0.12
CA GLN A 34 12.77 15.21 -0.25
C GLN A 34 13.67 13.99 -0.07
N GLU A 35 13.24 13.00 0.70
CA GLU A 35 14.01 11.81 1.01
C GLU A 35 13.44 10.54 0.37
N LEU A 36 14.32 9.56 0.17
CA LEU A 36 13.98 8.17 -0.19
C LEU A 36 13.53 7.38 1.03
N GLY A 37 12.77 6.32 0.81
CA GLY A 37 12.42 5.36 1.84
C GLY A 37 11.09 5.65 2.57
N HIS A 38 10.33 6.62 2.11
CA HIS A 38 9.02 6.94 2.67
C HIS A 38 7.92 6.40 1.74
N PHE A 39 7.30 5.29 2.15
CA PHE A 39 6.35 4.56 1.31
C PHE A 39 4.90 4.84 1.67
N GLU A 40 4.06 4.86 0.65
CA GLU A 40 2.60 4.81 0.78
C GLU A 40 2.15 3.37 0.57
N ALA A 41 1.42 2.81 1.54
CA ALA A 41 0.85 1.46 1.46
C ALA A 41 -0.62 1.50 1.02
N ASP A 42 -1.00 0.59 0.14
CA ASP A 42 -2.38 0.40 -0.30
C ASP A 42 -2.65 -1.07 -0.65
N THR A 43 -3.92 -1.44 -0.75
CA THR A 43 -4.33 -2.78 -1.18
C THR A 43 -5.22 -2.72 -2.41
N VAL A 44 -4.91 -3.56 -3.39
CA VAL A 44 -5.71 -3.71 -4.62
C VAL A 44 -6.51 -4.99 -4.53
N LEU A 45 -7.84 -4.86 -4.49
CA LEU A 45 -8.76 -6.00 -4.46
C LEU A 45 -9.06 -6.52 -5.86
N GLY A 46 -9.25 -7.84 -5.96
CA GLY A 46 -9.67 -8.53 -7.16
C GLY A 46 -11.18 -8.66 -7.32
N LYS A 47 -11.60 -9.83 -7.80
CA LYS A 47 -13.00 -10.18 -7.99
C LYS A 47 -13.73 -10.24 -6.64
N ARG A 48 -14.95 -9.71 -6.61
CA ARG A 48 -15.82 -9.84 -5.43
C ARG A 48 -16.02 -11.32 -5.07
N GLY A 49 -15.87 -11.65 -3.79
CA GLY A 49 -15.99 -13.03 -3.29
C GLY A 49 -14.69 -13.84 -3.29
N THR A 50 -13.59 -13.32 -3.84
CA THR A 50 -12.24 -13.88 -3.65
C THR A 50 -11.56 -13.22 -2.45
N LYS A 51 -10.59 -13.92 -1.83
CA LYS A 51 -9.88 -13.44 -0.63
C LYS A 51 -8.58 -12.72 -0.98
N GLU A 52 -7.91 -13.17 -2.03
CA GLU A 52 -6.59 -12.68 -2.41
C GLU A 52 -6.61 -11.21 -2.79
N ALA A 53 -5.56 -10.53 -2.38
CA ALA A 53 -5.34 -9.13 -2.68
C ALA A 53 -3.89 -8.89 -3.12
N ILE A 54 -3.62 -7.67 -3.52
CA ILE A 54 -2.27 -7.20 -3.80
C ILE A 54 -1.95 -6.09 -2.82
N LEU A 55 -0.86 -6.24 -2.09
CA LEU A 55 -0.25 -5.17 -1.32
C LEU A 55 0.69 -4.38 -2.24
N VAL A 56 0.58 -3.08 -2.20
CA VAL A 56 1.38 -2.13 -2.98
C VAL A 56 2.05 -1.17 -2.03
N LEU A 57 3.37 -1.05 -2.13
CA LEU A 57 4.14 0.01 -1.49
C LEU A 57 4.70 0.90 -2.58
N THR A 58 4.48 2.20 -2.47
CA THR A 58 4.99 3.20 -3.41
C THR A 58 5.88 4.19 -2.70
N ASP A 59 7.15 4.28 -3.10
CA ASP A 59 8.05 5.32 -2.62
C ASP A 59 7.55 6.70 -3.06
N ARG A 60 7.48 7.63 -2.12
CA ARG A 60 6.88 8.96 -2.36
C ARG A 60 7.73 9.82 -3.28
N LYS A 61 9.05 9.67 -3.26
CA LYS A 61 10.01 10.47 -4.06
C LYS A 61 10.16 9.91 -5.46
N THR A 62 10.53 8.66 -5.59
CA THR A 62 10.87 8.03 -6.88
C THR A 62 9.70 7.37 -7.58
N ARG A 63 8.60 7.15 -6.87
CA ARG A 63 7.46 6.36 -7.36
C ARG A 63 7.80 4.90 -7.62
N LEU A 64 8.89 4.41 -7.04
CA LEU A 64 9.23 2.99 -7.07
C LEU A 64 8.13 2.18 -6.38
N GLU A 65 7.69 1.12 -7.02
CA GLU A 65 6.63 0.26 -6.50
C GLU A 65 7.16 -1.12 -6.12
N MET A 66 6.74 -1.59 -4.96
CA MET A 66 6.85 -2.98 -4.55
C MET A 66 5.45 -3.58 -4.55
N VAL A 67 5.24 -4.61 -5.35
CA VAL A 67 3.92 -5.22 -5.56
C VAL A 67 3.97 -6.67 -5.09
N ARG A 68 3.13 -7.02 -4.11
CA ARG A 68 3.12 -8.35 -3.50
C ARG A 68 1.71 -8.93 -3.48
N LYS A 69 1.61 -10.21 -3.83
CA LYS A 69 0.35 -10.96 -3.67
C LYS A 69 0.23 -11.44 -2.23
N ILE A 70 -0.89 -11.10 -1.58
CA ILE A 70 -1.24 -11.53 -0.23
C ILE A 70 -2.46 -12.47 -0.27
N PRO A 71 -2.56 -13.44 0.65
CA PRO A 71 -3.61 -14.46 0.64
C PRO A 71 -5.01 -13.88 0.94
N ASP A 72 -5.04 -12.79 1.68
CA ASP A 72 -6.27 -12.07 2.02
C ASP A 72 -5.97 -10.63 2.48
N LYS A 73 -7.04 -9.84 2.66
CA LYS A 73 -6.97 -8.45 3.14
C LYS A 73 -7.12 -8.39 4.68
N THR A 74 -6.39 -9.20 5.41
CA THR A 74 -6.33 -9.11 6.88
C THR A 74 -5.10 -8.35 7.34
N ALA A 75 -5.16 -7.76 8.54
CA ALA A 75 -4.00 -7.08 9.12
C ALA A 75 -2.81 -8.04 9.30
N GLU A 76 -3.08 -9.29 9.66
CA GLU A 76 -2.04 -10.31 9.79
C GLU A 76 -1.32 -10.60 8.47
N SER A 77 -2.07 -10.77 7.38
CA SER A 77 -1.50 -11.01 6.05
C SER A 77 -0.68 -9.83 5.55
N VAL A 78 -1.17 -8.59 5.79
CA VAL A 78 -0.46 -7.37 5.41
C VAL A 78 0.82 -7.21 6.21
N ILE A 79 0.77 -7.31 7.54
CA ILE A 79 1.95 -7.20 8.41
C ILE A 79 2.99 -8.25 8.04
N LYS A 80 2.58 -9.52 7.91
CA LYS A 80 3.51 -10.60 7.53
C LYS A 80 4.24 -10.31 6.21
N GLU A 81 3.55 -9.72 5.24
CA GLU A 81 4.19 -9.38 3.97
C GLU A 81 5.05 -8.11 4.05
N LEU A 82 4.64 -7.11 4.85
CA LEU A 82 5.44 -5.93 5.14
C LEU A 82 6.76 -6.31 5.82
N SER A 83 6.73 -7.12 6.90
CA SER A 83 7.95 -7.59 7.58
C SER A 83 8.88 -8.35 6.65
N LYS A 84 8.35 -9.15 5.71
CA LYS A 84 9.18 -9.80 4.69
C LYS A 84 9.87 -8.78 3.77
N ILE A 85 9.13 -7.76 3.30
CA ILE A 85 9.70 -6.71 2.45
C ILE A 85 10.80 -5.97 3.20
N ILE A 86 10.57 -5.63 4.48
CA ILE A 86 11.55 -4.95 5.32
C ILE A 86 12.83 -5.80 5.47
N THR A 87 12.68 -7.09 5.71
CA THR A 87 13.81 -8.03 5.79
C THR A 87 14.51 -8.21 4.45
N GLU A 88 13.76 -8.23 3.32
CA GLU A 88 14.30 -8.37 1.96
C GLU A 88 15.11 -7.13 1.53
N TYR A 89 14.74 -5.94 2.05
CA TYR A 89 15.34 -4.65 1.71
C TYR A 89 15.74 -3.86 2.96
N PRO A 90 16.76 -4.30 3.70
CA PRO A 90 17.16 -3.67 4.97
C PRO A 90 17.59 -2.21 4.76
N GLY A 91 17.06 -1.32 5.59
CA GLY A 91 17.35 0.12 5.54
C GLY A 91 16.67 0.90 4.40
N MET A 92 15.96 0.22 3.50
CA MET A 92 15.26 0.89 2.39
C MET A 92 13.98 1.60 2.84
N ILE A 93 13.28 1.05 3.84
CA ILE A 93 12.01 1.60 4.32
C ILE A 93 12.23 2.35 5.62
N LYS A 94 12.01 3.66 5.60
CA LYS A 94 12.12 4.56 6.77
C LYS A 94 10.76 4.83 7.41
N SER A 95 9.73 4.94 6.59
CA SER A 95 8.36 5.10 7.07
C SER A 95 7.33 4.55 6.11
N ILE A 96 6.17 4.22 6.65
CA ILE A 96 4.99 3.77 5.89
C ILE A 96 3.81 4.70 6.22
N THR A 97 3.08 5.13 5.21
CA THR A 97 1.81 5.85 5.36
C THR A 97 0.70 5.03 4.71
N SER A 98 -0.39 4.77 5.42
CA SER A 98 -1.57 4.09 4.89
C SER A 98 -2.86 4.87 5.14
N ASP A 99 -3.98 4.38 4.63
CA ASP A 99 -5.30 4.81 5.09
C ASP A 99 -5.68 4.11 6.42
N ASN A 100 -6.92 4.39 6.85
CA ASN A 100 -7.50 3.80 8.02
C ASN A 100 -8.19 2.44 7.72
N GLY A 101 -7.76 1.72 6.71
CA GLY A 101 -8.26 0.38 6.38
C GLY A 101 -8.02 -0.62 7.52
N SER A 102 -8.94 -1.55 7.69
CA SER A 102 -8.83 -2.57 8.76
C SER A 102 -7.57 -3.43 8.62
N GLU A 103 -7.06 -3.58 7.42
CA GLU A 103 -5.83 -4.29 7.10
C GLU A 103 -4.56 -3.61 7.58
N PHE A 104 -4.63 -2.32 7.92
CA PHE A 104 -3.49 -1.52 8.38
C PHE A 104 -3.54 -1.21 9.89
N MET A 105 -4.47 -1.78 10.66
CA MET A 105 -4.70 -1.42 12.06
C MET A 105 -3.64 -1.92 13.07
N ARG A 106 -2.58 -2.60 12.60
CA ARG A 106 -1.53 -3.17 13.44
C ARG A 106 -0.16 -2.55 13.13
N ALA A 107 -0.10 -1.22 13.12
CA ALA A 107 1.15 -0.47 12.91
C ALA A 107 2.21 -0.76 13.98
N ASP A 108 1.77 -1.12 15.20
CA ASP A 108 2.64 -1.53 16.31
C ASP A 108 3.72 -2.54 15.86
N LYS A 109 3.33 -3.51 15.02
CA LYS A 109 4.24 -4.55 14.54
C LYS A 109 5.32 -4.04 13.56
N ILE A 110 5.05 -2.95 12.88
CA ILE A 110 6.01 -2.32 11.96
C ILE A 110 6.90 -1.36 12.73
N GLU A 111 6.35 -0.67 13.73
CA GLU A 111 7.11 0.21 14.62
C GLU A 111 8.13 -0.57 15.47
N GLU A 112 7.85 -1.83 15.82
CA GLU A 112 8.83 -2.75 16.48
C GLU A 112 10.12 -2.94 15.63
N GLU A 113 10.03 -2.73 14.30
CA GLU A 113 11.16 -2.78 13.36
C GLU A 113 11.84 -1.41 13.14
N ASN A 114 11.58 -0.43 14.02
CA ASN A 114 12.08 0.96 13.95
C ASN A 114 11.64 1.74 12.70
N ILE A 115 10.47 1.40 12.14
CA ILE A 115 9.89 2.07 10.99
C ILE A 115 8.72 2.92 11.46
N ALA A 116 8.76 4.23 11.19
CA ALA A 116 7.68 5.13 11.54
C ALA A 116 6.41 4.80 10.72
N TYR A 117 5.24 4.82 11.38
CA TYR A 117 3.98 4.53 10.72
C TYR A 117 2.98 5.67 10.86
N TYR A 118 2.38 6.10 9.75
CA TYR A 118 1.42 7.21 9.71
C TYR A 118 0.10 6.77 9.09
N TYR A 119 -1.00 7.32 9.62
CA TYR A 119 -2.34 7.14 9.07
C TYR A 119 -2.86 8.42 8.46
N ALA A 120 -3.22 8.38 7.17
CA ALA A 120 -3.94 9.44 6.50
C ALA A 120 -5.35 9.61 7.08
N HIS A 121 -5.95 10.79 6.93
CA HIS A 121 -7.32 11.01 7.34
C HIS A 121 -8.30 10.18 6.50
N SER A 122 -9.42 9.84 7.11
CA SER A 122 -10.52 9.18 6.39
C SER A 122 -11.04 10.12 5.30
N TYR A 123 -11.28 9.57 4.10
CA TYR A 123 -11.76 10.32 2.93
C TYR A 123 -10.78 11.35 2.34
N SER A 124 -9.53 11.37 2.78
CA SER A 124 -8.50 12.33 2.32
C SER A 124 -7.51 11.67 1.35
N SER A 125 -8.00 11.24 0.19
CA SER A 125 -7.18 10.56 -0.83
C SER A 125 -6.04 11.44 -1.36
N TRP A 126 -6.18 12.78 -1.32
CA TRP A 126 -5.15 13.73 -1.73
C TRP A 126 -3.90 13.72 -0.84
N GLU A 127 -4.02 13.32 0.43
CA GLU A 127 -2.88 13.16 1.35
C GLU A 127 -1.95 12.01 0.93
N ARG A 128 -2.48 11.09 0.13
CA ARG A 128 -1.78 9.95 -0.49
C ARG A 128 -1.75 10.11 -2.02
N GLY A 129 -1.42 11.29 -2.51
CA GLY A 129 -1.52 11.68 -3.91
C GLY A 129 -0.76 10.82 -4.94
N SER A 130 -0.02 9.79 -4.48
CA SER A 130 0.65 8.83 -5.34
C SER A 130 -0.21 7.61 -5.67
N ASN A 131 -1.05 7.17 -4.73
CA ASN A 131 -1.71 5.86 -4.81
C ASN A 131 -2.74 5.77 -5.94
N GLU A 132 -3.50 6.83 -6.22
CA GLU A 132 -4.52 6.78 -7.26
C GLU A 132 -3.90 6.56 -8.65
N ASN A 133 -2.84 7.29 -8.98
CA ASN A 133 -2.15 7.14 -10.25
C ASN A 133 -1.45 5.77 -10.36
N ASN A 134 -0.86 5.29 -9.27
CA ASN A 134 -0.14 4.02 -9.25
C ASN A 134 -1.11 2.83 -9.35
N ASN A 135 -2.23 2.89 -8.64
CA ASN A 135 -3.29 1.89 -8.77
C ASN A 135 -3.85 1.81 -10.22
N ARG A 136 -3.86 2.93 -10.97
CA ARG A 136 -4.23 2.93 -12.40
C ARG A 136 -3.25 2.12 -13.25
N PHE A 137 -1.94 2.15 -12.95
CA PHE A 137 -0.94 1.31 -13.63
C PHE A 137 -1.19 -0.17 -13.35
N ILE A 138 -1.36 -0.55 -12.08
CA ILE A 138 -1.68 -1.93 -11.70
C ILE A 138 -2.98 -2.39 -12.37
N ARG A 139 -4.00 -1.52 -12.44
CA ARG A 139 -5.30 -1.81 -13.05
C ARG A 139 -5.26 -2.00 -14.57
N ARG A 140 -4.20 -1.59 -15.27
CA ARG A 140 -3.99 -1.95 -16.68
C ARG A 140 -3.78 -3.45 -16.87
N PHE A 141 -3.15 -4.11 -15.89
CA PHE A 141 -2.85 -5.54 -15.92
C PHE A 141 -3.87 -6.36 -15.13
N ILE A 142 -4.29 -5.85 -13.98
CA ILE A 142 -5.24 -6.50 -13.08
C ILE A 142 -6.51 -5.66 -13.03
N ARG A 143 -7.39 -5.90 -14.00
CA ARG A 143 -8.67 -5.19 -14.10
C ARG A 143 -9.57 -5.47 -12.88
N LYS A 144 -10.51 -4.56 -12.61
CA LYS A 144 -11.57 -4.84 -11.62
C LYS A 144 -12.28 -6.14 -12.00
N GLY A 145 -12.52 -7.02 -11.04
CA GLY A 145 -13.14 -8.31 -11.28
C GLY A 145 -12.18 -9.43 -11.71
N THR A 146 -10.88 -9.17 -11.85
CA THR A 146 -9.89 -10.23 -12.03
C THR A 146 -9.74 -11.05 -10.76
N ASP A 147 -9.73 -12.38 -10.89
CA ASP A 147 -9.42 -13.29 -9.81
C ASP A 147 -7.90 -13.29 -9.56
N ILE A 148 -7.48 -12.57 -8.50
CA ILE A 148 -6.06 -12.46 -8.12
C ILE A 148 -5.49 -13.83 -7.72
N GLY A 149 -6.32 -14.76 -7.25
CA GLY A 149 -5.93 -16.14 -6.94
C GLY A 149 -5.24 -16.81 -8.11
N LYS A 150 -5.71 -16.57 -9.32
CA LYS A 150 -5.17 -17.12 -10.58
C LYS A 150 -3.88 -16.42 -11.06
N CYS A 151 -3.53 -15.26 -10.50
CA CYS A 151 -2.29 -14.58 -10.83
C CYS A 151 -1.12 -15.22 -10.08
N SER A 152 -0.14 -15.77 -10.80
CA SER A 152 1.07 -16.32 -10.19
C SER A 152 1.94 -15.18 -9.60
N LYS A 153 2.76 -15.50 -8.59
CA LYS A 153 3.75 -14.56 -8.05
C LYS A 153 4.70 -14.03 -9.15
N ARG A 154 5.07 -14.88 -10.10
CA ARG A 154 5.90 -14.49 -11.25
C ARG A 154 5.19 -13.46 -12.14
N CYS A 155 3.88 -13.58 -12.33
CA CYS A 155 3.10 -12.59 -13.08
C CYS A 155 3.09 -11.23 -12.35
N ILE A 156 2.85 -11.23 -11.03
CA ILE A 156 2.88 -10.01 -10.21
C ILE A 156 4.25 -9.34 -10.27
N LYS A 157 5.34 -10.12 -10.18
CA LYS A 157 6.71 -9.58 -10.29
C LYS A 157 7.01 -8.99 -11.67
N LYS A 158 6.46 -9.56 -12.75
CA LYS A 158 6.56 -8.96 -14.09
C LYS A 158 5.83 -7.62 -14.18
N ILE A 159 4.66 -7.51 -13.55
CA ILE A 159 3.89 -6.26 -13.50
C ILE A 159 4.68 -5.20 -12.72
N GLU A 160 5.22 -5.52 -11.55
CA GLU A 160 6.08 -4.65 -10.76
C GLU A 160 7.25 -4.12 -11.61
N LYS A 161 8.00 -5.02 -12.26
CA LYS A 161 9.12 -4.65 -13.13
C LYS A 161 8.71 -3.73 -14.26
N TYR A 162 7.57 -4.00 -14.91
CA TYR A 162 7.06 -3.15 -15.99
C TYR A 162 6.71 -1.75 -15.50
N ILE A 163 6.02 -1.65 -14.36
CA ILE A 163 5.59 -0.36 -13.79
C ILE A 163 6.82 0.48 -13.40
N ASN A 164 7.84 -0.15 -12.82
CA ASN A 164 9.06 0.53 -12.38
C ASN A 164 9.95 0.96 -13.55
N ALA A 165 9.94 0.22 -14.65
CA ALA A 165 10.66 0.57 -15.89
C ALA A 165 9.89 1.55 -16.79
N TYR A 166 8.62 1.89 -16.46
CA TYR A 166 7.82 2.75 -17.31
C TYR A 166 8.26 4.21 -17.22
N PRO A 167 8.55 4.89 -18.35
CA PRO A 167 8.96 6.30 -18.38
C PRO A 167 7.87 7.22 -17.81
N ARG A 168 8.25 8.17 -16.98
CA ARG A 168 7.31 9.08 -16.30
C ARG A 168 7.57 10.54 -16.69
N LYS A 169 6.54 11.23 -17.16
CA LYS A 169 6.62 12.64 -17.54
C LYS A 169 7.17 13.54 -16.41
N GLN A 170 6.81 13.26 -15.16
CA GLN A 170 7.28 14.01 -14.00
C GLN A 170 8.79 13.89 -13.73
N PHE A 171 9.46 12.92 -14.34
CA PHE A 171 10.89 12.68 -14.24
C PHE A 171 11.62 12.95 -15.57
N GLY A 172 11.04 13.79 -16.44
CA GLY A 172 11.63 14.08 -17.73
C GLY A 172 11.76 12.87 -18.65
N GLY A 173 10.92 11.86 -18.49
CA GLY A 173 10.96 10.62 -19.27
C GLY A 173 11.72 9.48 -18.61
N LYS A 174 12.38 9.70 -17.46
CA LYS A 174 13.00 8.63 -16.70
C LYS A 174 11.97 7.75 -16.02
N SER A 175 12.32 6.49 -15.82
CA SER A 175 11.53 5.52 -15.05
C SER A 175 11.78 5.64 -13.54
N ALA A 176 10.92 5.01 -12.73
CA ALA A 176 11.11 4.96 -11.27
C ALA A 176 12.40 4.22 -10.88
N ASP A 177 12.75 3.14 -11.61
CA ASP A 177 13.99 2.39 -11.40
C ASP A 177 15.24 3.24 -11.69
N GLU A 178 15.22 4.06 -12.75
CA GLU A 178 16.34 4.94 -13.09
C GLU A 178 16.52 6.04 -12.03
N VAL A 179 15.42 6.71 -11.66
CA VAL A 179 15.47 7.76 -10.63
C VAL A 179 15.91 7.19 -9.27
N TYR A 180 15.45 5.99 -8.91
CA TYR A 180 15.86 5.35 -7.67
C TYR A 180 17.36 5.05 -7.66
N LYS A 181 17.89 4.47 -8.73
CA LYS A 181 19.33 4.16 -8.87
C LYS A 181 20.20 5.41 -8.78
N GLU A 182 19.81 6.50 -9.45
CA GLU A 182 20.56 7.78 -9.43
C GLU A 182 20.64 8.39 -8.02
N LEU A 183 19.64 8.18 -7.18
CA LEU A 183 19.57 8.76 -5.83
C LEU A 183 20.14 7.83 -4.75
N PHE A 184 20.30 6.54 -5.07
CA PHE A 184 20.80 5.54 -4.13
C PHE A 184 22.33 5.34 -4.24
N THR A 185 22.93 5.86 -5.33
CA THR A 185 24.39 5.85 -5.57
C THR A 185 25.05 7.00 -4.84
#